data_45d990dfe36ff324ff73d6ec3134dc20
#
_entry.id   45d990dfe36ff324ff73d6ec3134dc20
#
_cell.length_a   1.000
_cell.length_b   1.000
_cell.length_c   1.000
_cell.angle_alpha   90.00
_cell.angle_beta   90.00
_cell.angle_gamma   90.00
#
_symmetry.space_group_name_H-M   'P 1'
#
loop_
_entity.id
_entity.type
_entity.pdbx_description
1 polymer ?
#
loop_
_entity_poly.entity_id
_entity_poly.type
_entity_poly.pdbx_seq_one_letter_code
_entity_poly.pdbx_strand_id
1 'polypeptide(L)'
;MTEHAPIPWSIFDNLPDPVLVLDRDRTILSANRAALDLFGRPIEGIDMALALRQPSAITIAEAALNGEHPEPVEISLFTGANRIFEICATPVPDAGAFRTVLTLHDTTREKLAEGMRADFVANVSHELRSPLASLIGFVETLRGPAKDDREAQEKFLGIMQSEAQRMARLIDDLLSLSR
;
A
#
# COMPACT_ATOMS: atom_id res chain seq x y z
N MET A 1 1.82 -27.68 -39.32
CA MET A 1 2.64 -27.12 -38.20
C MET A 1 2.92 -25.68 -38.57
N THR A 2 2.14 -24.77 -38.02
CA THR A 2 2.36 -23.33 -38.20
C THR A 2 3.52 -22.93 -37.29
N GLU A 3 4.68 -22.71 -37.87
CA GLU A 3 5.86 -22.15 -37.23
C GLU A 3 5.51 -20.70 -36.81
N HIS A 4 5.18 -20.52 -35.56
CA HIS A 4 4.94 -19.18 -35.03
C HIS A 4 6.31 -18.50 -34.93
N ALA A 5 6.47 -17.40 -35.65
CA ALA A 5 7.64 -16.56 -35.51
C ALA A 5 7.80 -16.17 -34.03
N PRO A 6 9.03 -16.20 -33.47
CA PRO A 6 9.25 -15.80 -32.08
C PRO A 6 8.78 -14.36 -31.89
N ILE A 7 7.97 -14.13 -30.84
CA ILE A 7 7.50 -12.80 -30.48
C ILE A 7 8.72 -11.97 -30.10
N PRO A 8 8.99 -10.84 -30.79
CA PRO A 8 10.15 -10.03 -30.45
C PRO A 8 10.01 -9.43 -29.04
N TRP A 9 11.08 -9.45 -28.27
CA TRP A 9 11.12 -8.90 -26.90
C TRP A 9 10.59 -7.45 -26.81
N SER A 10 10.80 -6.66 -27.86
CA SER A 10 10.34 -5.27 -27.96
C SER A 10 8.81 -5.09 -27.74
N ILE A 11 8.01 -6.15 -27.80
CA ILE A 11 6.58 -6.06 -27.47
C ILE A 11 6.37 -5.69 -25.98
N PHE A 12 7.30 -6.09 -25.12
CA PHE A 12 7.26 -5.79 -23.69
C PHE A 12 7.69 -4.36 -23.36
N ASP A 13 8.36 -3.66 -24.29
CA ASP A 13 8.80 -2.28 -24.11
C ASP A 13 7.62 -1.29 -24.02
N ASN A 14 6.45 -1.69 -24.51
CA ASN A 14 5.23 -0.87 -24.42
C ASN A 14 4.41 -1.12 -23.13
N LEU A 15 4.83 -2.06 -22.28
CA LEU A 15 4.17 -2.27 -21.00
C LEU A 15 4.58 -1.18 -20.01
N PRO A 16 3.61 -0.62 -19.25
CA PRO A 16 3.90 0.42 -18.27
C PRO A 16 4.66 -0.13 -17.05
N ASP A 17 4.48 -1.40 -16.73
CA ASP A 17 5.13 -2.04 -15.59
C ASP A 17 6.51 -2.57 -15.97
N PRO A 18 7.52 -2.45 -15.10
CA PRO A 18 8.81 -3.09 -15.25
C PRO A 18 8.68 -4.62 -15.36
N VAL A 19 9.30 -5.18 -16.39
CA VAL A 19 9.35 -6.62 -16.63
C VAL A 19 10.80 -7.05 -16.77
N LEU A 20 11.18 -8.09 -16.02
CA LEU A 20 12.49 -8.72 -16.07
C LEU A 20 12.34 -10.20 -16.44
N VAL A 21 13.26 -10.73 -17.21
CA VAL A 21 13.40 -12.18 -17.42
C VAL A 21 14.69 -12.65 -16.80
N LEU A 22 14.60 -13.68 -15.96
CA LEU A 22 15.74 -14.29 -15.28
C LEU A 22 16.05 -15.67 -15.85
N ASP A 23 17.33 -16.00 -15.90
CA ASP A 23 17.78 -17.38 -16.09
C ASP A 23 17.79 -18.18 -14.78
N ARG A 24 18.31 -19.41 -14.86
CA ARG A 24 18.38 -20.35 -13.72
C ARG A 24 19.28 -19.87 -12.58
N ASP A 25 20.25 -19.02 -12.89
CA ASP A 25 21.22 -18.48 -11.92
C ASP A 25 20.77 -17.10 -11.40
N ARG A 26 19.52 -16.70 -11.65
CA ARG A 26 18.91 -15.40 -11.34
C ARG A 26 19.54 -14.24 -12.09
N THR A 27 20.30 -14.51 -13.15
CA THR A 27 20.85 -13.46 -13.98
C THR A 27 19.73 -12.83 -14.82
N ILE A 28 19.67 -11.52 -14.88
CA ILE A 28 18.71 -10.78 -15.70
C ILE A 28 19.11 -10.93 -17.16
N LEU A 29 18.33 -11.70 -17.91
CA LEU A 29 18.53 -11.92 -19.36
C LEU A 29 18.02 -10.75 -20.18
N SER A 30 16.90 -10.17 -19.78
CA SER A 30 16.24 -9.06 -20.47
C SER A 30 15.43 -8.21 -19.49
N ALA A 31 15.38 -6.92 -19.80
CA ALA A 31 14.59 -5.93 -19.08
C ALA A 31 13.85 -5.05 -20.10
N ASN A 32 12.58 -4.76 -19.87
CA ASN A 32 11.84 -3.86 -20.73
C ASN A 32 12.20 -2.38 -20.44
N ARG A 33 11.67 -1.48 -21.27
CA ARG A 33 11.93 -0.03 -21.15
C ARG A 33 11.56 0.49 -19.76
N ALA A 34 10.42 0.10 -19.21
CA ALA A 34 9.98 0.54 -17.88
C ALA A 34 10.95 0.10 -16.76
N ALA A 35 11.53 -1.10 -16.88
CA ALA A 35 12.55 -1.58 -15.95
C ALA A 35 13.84 -0.79 -16.06
N LEU A 36 14.33 -0.52 -17.28
CA LEU A 36 15.53 0.31 -17.47
C LEU A 36 15.34 1.73 -16.91
N ASP A 37 14.17 2.32 -17.12
CA ASP A 37 13.84 3.64 -16.59
C ASP A 37 13.73 3.62 -15.05
N LEU A 38 13.19 2.54 -14.45
CA LEU A 38 13.11 2.38 -13.00
C LEU A 38 14.49 2.30 -12.35
N PHE A 39 15.40 1.50 -12.89
CA PHE A 39 16.73 1.29 -12.33
C PHE A 39 17.74 2.39 -12.74
N GLY A 40 17.44 3.17 -13.76
CA GLY A 40 18.29 4.26 -14.27
C GLY A 40 19.65 3.81 -14.83
N ARG A 41 19.82 2.51 -15.10
CA ARG A 41 21.04 1.89 -15.63
C ARG A 41 20.74 0.59 -16.33
N PRO A 42 21.58 0.10 -17.24
CA PRO A 42 21.50 -1.26 -17.74
C PRO A 42 21.63 -2.28 -16.59
N ILE A 43 20.77 -3.29 -16.61
CA ILE A 43 20.72 -4.33 -15.56
C ILE A 43 20.81 -5.74 -16.14
N GLU A 44 20.85 -5.91 -17.46
CA GLU A 44 21.07 -7.19 -18.10
C GLU A 44 22.48 -7.73 -17.77
N GLY A 45 22.55 -9.04 -17.60
CA GLY A 45 23.79 -9.75 -17.28
C GLY A 45 24.21 -9.70 -15.82
N ILE A 46 23.43 -9.06 -14.93
CA ILE A 46 23.71 -9.04 -13.49
C ILE A 46 22.73 -9.91 -12.72
N ASP A 47 23.14 -10.39 -11.54
CA ASP A 47 22.25 -11.11 -10.63
C ASP A 47 21.16 -10.14 -10.14
N MET A 48 19.91 -10.59 -10.19
CA MET A 48 18.73 -9.88 -9.73
C MET A 48 18.88 -9.37 -8.28
N ALA A 49 19.57 -10.13 -7.42
CA ALA A 49 19.82 -9.73 -6.03
C ALA A 49 20.64 -8.43 -5.91
N LEU A 50 21.48 -8.12 -6.90
CA LEU A 50 22.22 -6.85 -6.97
C LEU A 50 21.37 -5.68 -7.48
N ALA A 51 20.34 -5.98 -8.28
CA ALA A 51 19.43 -4.97 -8.81
C ALA A 51 18.36 -4.58 -7.76
N LEU A 52 17.63 -5.57 -7.22
CA LEU A 52 16.49 -5.35 -6.32
C LEU A 52 16.89 -5.25 -4.84
N ARG A 53 17.88 -6.03 -4.39
CA ARG A 53 18.37 -6.06 -3.00
C ARG A 53 17.27 -6.29 -1.95
N GLN A 54 16.25 -7.07 -2.31
CA GLN A 54 15.08 -7.34 -1.48
C GLN A 54 14.97 -8.86 -1.26
N PRO A 55 15.14 -9.35 -0.01
CA PRO A 55 15.12 -10.80 0.28
C PRO A 55 13.82 -11.48 -0.18
N SER A 56 12.66 -10.85 0.03
CA SER A 56 11.37 -11.41 -0.38
C SER A 56 11.27 -11.59 -1.89
N ALA A 57 11.77 -10.63 -2.69
CA ALA A 57 11.80 -10.74 -4.14
C ALA A 57 12.72 -11.88 -4.62
N ILE A 58 13.84 -12.09 -3.93
CA ILE A 58 14.76 -13.20 -4.23
C ILE A 58 14.05 -14.53 -3.96
N THR A 59 13.39 -14.66 -2.81
CA THR A 59 12.67 -15.88 -2.42
C THR A 59 11.61 -16.27 -3.46
N ILE A 60 10.77 -15.34 -3.91
CA ILE A 60 9.74 -15.68 -4.91
C ILE A 60 10.34 -15.97 -6.28
N ALA A 61 11.43 -15.31 -6.65
CA ALA A 61 12.12 -15.61 -7.91
C ALA A 61 12.70 -17.03 -7.89
N GLU A 62 13.32 -17.45 -6.78
CA GLU A 62 13.85 -18.82 -6.61
C GLU A 62 12.73 -19.87 -6.63
N ALA A 63 11.60 -19.62 -5.96
CA ALA A 63 10.43 -20.49 -6.02
C ALA A 63 9.93 -20.66 -7.47
N ALA A 64 9.82 -19.58 -8.22
CA ALA A 64 9.40 -19.63 -9.62
C ALA A 64 10.44 -20.34 -10.51
N LEU A 65 11.74 -20.19 -10.27
CA LEU A 65 12.79 -20.94 -10.98
C LEU A 65 12.72 -22.45 -10.71
N ASN A 66 12.15 -22.87 -9.58
CA ASN A 66 11.84 -24.25 -9.26
C ASN A 66 10.51 -24.76 -9.84
N GLY A 67 9.80 -23.91 -10.58
CA GLY A 67 8.51 -24.24 -11.21
C GLY A 67 7.30 -24.01 -10.30
N GLU A 68 7.47 -23.34 -9.16
CA GLU A 68 6.39 -22.99 -8.26
C GLU A 68 5.70 -21.70 -8.73
N HIS A 69 4.47 -21.48 -8.27
CA HIS A 69 3.71 -20.25 -8.48
C HIS A 69 3.57 -19.51 -7.12
N PRO A 70 4.60 -18.77 -6.70
CA PRO A 70 4.55 -18.07 -5.41
C PRO A 70 3.52 -16.95 -5.42
N GLU A 71 2.99 -16.62 -4.24
CA GLU A 71 2.16 -15.44 -4.05
C GLU A 71 3.00 -14.17 -4.27
N PRO A 72 2.38 -13.09 -4.79
CA PRO A 72 3.04 -11.80 -4.94
C PRO A 72 3.59 -11.28 -3.62
N VAL A 73 4.67 -10.51 -3.68
CA VAL A 73 5.26 -9.85 -2.51
C VAL A 73 5.37 -8.35 -2.70
N GLU A 74 5.15 -7.63 -1.63
CA GLU A 74 5.35 -6.18 -1.59
C GLU A 74 6.78 -5.85 -1.20
N ILE A 75 7.38 -4.91 -1.91
CA ILE A 75 8.70 -4.37 -1.61
C ILE A 75 8.71 -2.85 -1.69
N SER A 76 9.67 -2.25 -0.98
CA SER A 76 9.97 -0.82 -1.10
C SER A 76 11.28 -0.61 -1.83
N LEU A 77 11.26 0.21 -2.89
CA LEU A 77 12.47 0.61 -3.63
C LEU A 77 12.66 2.12 -3.52
N PHE A 78 13.90 2.52 -3.27
CA PHE A 78 14.30 3.92 -3.29
C PHE A 78 14.89 4.29 -4.65
N THR A 79 14.11 5.00 -5.47
CA THR A 79 14.49 5.43 -6.83
C THR A 79 14.42 6.97 -6.95
N GLY A 80 15.04 7.68 -5.99
CA GLY A 80 14.88 9.12 -5.81
C GLY A 80 13.69 9.50 -4.92
N ALA A 81 12.70 8.61 -4.82
CA ALA A 81 11.60 8.62 -3.86
C ALA A 81 11.37 7.19 -3.37
N ASN A 82 10.75 7.05 -2.21
CA ASN A 82 10.31 5.73 -1.74
C ASN A 82 9.07 5.30 -2.52
N ARG A 83 9.19 4.21 -3.28
CA ARG A 83 8.09 3.63 -4.07
C ARG A 83 7.81 2.22 -3.59
N ILE A 84 6.54 1.84 -3.61
CA ILE A 84 6.07 0.53 -3.20
C ILE A 84 5.67 -0.24 -4.45
N PHE A 85 6.22 -1.45 -4.60
CA PHE A 85 5.93 -2.33 -5.72
C PHE A 85 5.40 -3.67 -5.22
N GLU A 86 4.37 -4.16 -5.87
CA GLU A 86 3.99 -5.56 -5.82
C GLU A 86 4.76 -6.32 -6.90
N ILE A 87 5.51 -7.36 -6.49
CA ILE A 87 6.27 -8.21 -7.41
C ILE A 87 5.60 -9.55 -7.56
N CYS A 88 5.34 -9.92 -8.81
CA CYS A 88 4.92 -11.25 -9.19
C CYS A 88 6.09 -11.98 -9.87
N ALA A 89 6.29 -13.25 -9.51
CA ALA A 89 7.26 -14.14 -10.15
C ALA A 89 6.51 -15.29 -10.84
N THR A 90 6.66 -15.39 -12.16
CA THR A 90 5.97 -16.40 -12.96
C THR A 90 6.99 -17.35 -13.58
N PRO A 91 6.88 -18.67 -13.32
CA PRO A 91 7.74 -19.67 -13.97
C PRO A 91 7.39 -19.83 -15.43
N VAL A 92 8.40 -19.84 -16.28
CA VAL A 92 8.27 -20.10 -17.72
C VAL A 92 9.10 -21.32 -18.07
N PRO A 93 8.49 -22.41 -18.62
CA PRO A 93 9.22 -23.61 -19.01
C PRO A 93 10.29 -23.29 -20.07
N ASP A 94 11.50 -23.80 -19.88
CA ASP A 94 12.62 -23.64 -20.83
C ASP A 94 13.51 -24.88 -20.87
N ALA A 95 13.42 -25.66 -21.95
CA ALA A 95 14.28 -26.82 -22.26
C ALA A 95 14.57 -27.76 -21.05
N GLY A 96 13.52 -28.12 -20.27
CA GLY A 96 13.63 -29.03 -19.13
C GLY A 96 13.94 -28.34 -17.79
N ALA A 97 13.89 -27.03 -17.75
CA ALA A 97 13.94 -26.24 -16.53
C ALA A 97 12.96 -25.05 -16.63
N PHE A 98 13.14 -24.05 -15.76
CA PHE A 98 12.34 -22.86 -15.77
C PHE A 98 13.22 -21.62 -15.90
N ARG A 99 12.69 -20.61 -16.57
CA ARG A 99 13.04 -19.20 -16.41
C ARG A 99 12.00 -18.52 -15.55
N THR A 100 12.27 -17.35 -15.07
CA THR A 100 11.29 -16.57 -14.31
C THR A 100 11.06 -15.23 -14.99
N VAL A 101 9.80 -14.87 -15.16
CA VAL A 101 9.39 -13.53 -15.51
C VAL A 101 8.97 -12.83 -14.21
N LEU A 102 9.63 -11.72 -13.90
CA LEU A 102 9.23 -10.82 -12.82
C LEU A 102 8.49 -9.63 -13.39
N THR A 103 7.36 -9.29 -12.80
CA THR A 103 6.65 -8.04 -13.06
C THR A 103 6.59 -7.23 -11.78
N LEU A 104 6.84 -5.92 -11.88
CA LEU A 104 6.82 -5.00 -10.75
C LEU A 104 5.70 -3.99 -10.96
N HIS A 105 4.61 -4.13 -10.22
CA HIS A 105 3.49 -3.20 -10.28
C HIS A 105 3.64 -2.12 -9.22
N ASP A 106 3.63 -0.84 -9.62
CA ASP A 106 3.75 0.29 -8.69
C ASP A 106 2.42 0.54 -7.98
N THR A 107 2.36 0.17 -6.71
CA THR A 107 1.20 0.34 -5.82
C THR A 107 1.35 1.55 -4.88
N THR A 108 2.32 2.44 -5.13
CA THR A 108 2.64 3.55 -4.24
C THR A 108 1.43 4.46 -3.98
N ARG A 109 0.69 4.80 -5.04
CA ARG A 109 -0.47 5.71 -4.93
C ARG A 109 -1.61 5.07 -4.14
N GLU A 110 -1.88 3.81 -4.41
CA GLU A 110 -2.89 3.00 -3.74
C GLU A 110 -2.59 2.91 -2.24
N LYS A 111 -1.36 2.56 -1.90
CA LYS A 111 -0.91 2.44 -0.51
C LYS A 111 -0.92 3.76 0.25
N LEU A 112 -0.51 4.84 -0.40
CA LEU A 112 -0.60 6.18 0.18
C LEU A 112 -2.06 6.59 0.43
N ALA A 113 -2.96 6.30 -0.52
CA ALA A 113 -4.38 6.60 -0.37
C ALA A 113 -5.03 5.77 0.75
N GLU A 114 -4.69 4.47 0.84
CA GLU A 114 -5.12 3.60 1.93
C GLU A 114 -4.62 4.10 3.29
N GLY A 115 -3.33 4.46 3.37
CA GLY A 115 -2.73 5.02 4.59
C GLY A 115 -3.43 6.32 5.03
N MET A 116 -3.62 7.27 4.11
CA MET A 116 -4.33 8.51 4.40
C MET A 116 -5.77 8.26 4.88
N ARG A 117 -6.45 7.26 4.29
CA ARG A 117 -7.81 6.89 4.70
C ARG A 117 -7.84 6.28 6.11
N ALA A 118 -6.87 5.43 6.44
CA ALA A 118 -6.74 4.83 7.77
C ALA A 118 -6.43 5.91 8.83
N ASP A 119 -5.49 6.81 8.55
CA ASP A 119 -5.12 7.91 9.43
C ASP A 119 -6.31 8.88 9.64
N PHE A 120 -7.07 9.16 8.59
CA PHE A 120 -8.27 9.97 8.67
C PHE A 120 -9.29 9.35 9.64
N VAL A 121 -9.61 8.06 9.48
CA VAL A 121 -10.56 7.35 10.38
C VAL A 121 -10.05 7.33 11.81
N ALA A 122 -8.76 7.10 12.02
CA ALA A 122 -8.15 7.10 13.35
C ALA A 122 -8.27 8.48 14.03
N ASN A 123 -7.91 9.55 13.30
CA ASN A 123 -7.96 10.93 13.80
C ASN A 123 -9.40 11.34 14.15
N VAL A 124 -10.36 11.07 13.26
CA VAL A 124 -11.79 11.32 13.52
C VAL A 124 -12.24 10.60 14.78
N SER A 125 -11.88 9.34 14.94
CA SER A 125 -12.24 8.55 16.10
C SER A 125 -11.68 9.13 17.40
N HIS A 126 -10.46 9.64 17.37
CA HIS A 126 -9.83 10.32 18.51
C HIS A 126 -10.53 11.65 18.84
N GLU A 127 -10.80 12.47 17.82
CA GLU A 127 -11.45 13.78 18.00
C GLU A 127 -12.91 13.67 18.50
N LEU A 128 -13.61 12.58 18.18
CA LEU A 128 -14.96 12.31 18.67
C LEU A 128 -14.97 11.68 20.07
N ARG A 129 -13.98 10.86 20.42
CA ARG A 129 -13.93 10.15 21.70
C ARG A 129 -13.80 11.09 22.89
N SER A 130 -12.97 12.14 22.77
CA SER A 130 -12.71 13.08 23.86
C SER A 130 -13.98 13.84 24.31
N PRO A 131 -14.72 14.54 23.44
CA PRO A 131 -15.94 15.23 23.83
C PRO A 131 -17.03 14.26 24.29
N LEU A 132 -17.10 13.05 23.68
CA LEU A 132 -18.07 12.04 24.12
C LEU A 132 -17.81 11.58 25.57
N ALA A 133 -16.54 11.34 25.93
CA ALA A 133 -16.15 10.99 27.30
C ALA A 133 -16.52 12.10 28.27
N SER A 134 -16.31 13.38 27.91
CA SER A 134 -16.71 14.53 28.71
C SER A 134 -18.23 14.60 28.90
N LEU A 135 -19.02 14.38 27.84
CA LEU A 135 -20.47 14.34 27.91
C LEU A 135 -20.97 13.23 28.87
N ILE A 136 -20.36 12.03 28.78
CA ILE A 136 -20.69 10.93 29.70
C ILE A 136 -20.42 11.31 31.16
N GLY A 137 -19.23 11.91 31.44
CA GLY A 137 -18.87 12.35 32.78
C GLY A 137 -19.82 13.43 33.34
N PHE A 138 -20.27 14.37 32.49
CA PHE A 138 -21.27 15.36 32.90
C PHE A 138 -22.62 14.72 33.19
N VAL A 139 -23.08 13.76 32.38
CA VAL A 139 -24.31 13.00 32.63
C VAL A 139 -24.22 12.27 33.97
N GLU A 140 -23.11 11.59 34.26
CA GLU A 140 -22.90 10.90 35.52
C GLU A 140 -22.91 11.87 36.71
N THR A 141 -22.28 13.04 36.59
CA THR A 141 -22.26 14.09 37.61
C THR A 141 -23.68 14.61 37.87
N LEU A 142 -24.46 14.89 36.84
CA LEU A 142 -25.82 15.38 36.94
C LEU A 142 -26.77 14.32 37.52
N ARG A 143 -26.52 13.02 37.30
CA ARG A 143 -27.30 11.93 37.89
C ARG A 143 -26.92 11.56 39.33
N GLY A 144 -25.75 12.04 39.77
CA GLY A 144 -25.16 11.77 41.08
C GLY A 144 -24.96 13.00 41.93
N PRO A 145 -23.69 13.50 42.06
CA PRO A 145 -23.32 14.57 42.97
C PRO A 145 -24.06 15.90 42.76
N ALA A 146 -24.40 16.24 41.51
CA ALA A 146 -25.06 17.51 41.17
C ALA A 146 -26.58 17.37 40.98
N LYS A 147 -27.17 16.26 41.41
CA LYS A 147 -28.60 15.96 41.19
C LYS A 147 -29.54 17.03 41.71
N ASP A 148 -29.24 17.61 42.83
CA ASP A 148 -30.09 18.58 43.52
C ASP A 148 -29.50 20.02 43.47
N ASP A 149 -28.44 20.22 42.71
CA ASP A 149 -27.74 21.51 42.53
C ASP A 149 -28.16 22.16 41.21
N ARG A 150 -29.09 23.09 41.27
CA ARG A 150 -29.64 23.78 40.08
C ARG A 150 -28.61 24.60 39.31
N GLU A 151 -27.69 25.25 40.00
CA GLU A 151 -26.66 26.07 39.36
C GLU A 151 -25.64 25.21 38.64
N ALA A 152 -25.22 24.10 39.26
CA ALA A 152 -24.36 23.12 38.63
C ALA A 152 -25.05 22.45 37.40
N GLN A 153 -26.36 22.15 37.50
CA GLN A 153 -27.12 21.58 36.40
C GLN A 153 -27.14 22.51 35.18
N GLU A 154 -27.49 23.78 35.35
CA GLU A 154 -27.51 24.76 34.25
C GLU A 154 -26.12 24.92 33.60
N LYS A 155 -25.08 24.99 34.41
CA LYS A 155 -23.69 25.06 33.91
C LYS A 155 -23.29 23.84 33.11
N PHE A 156 -23.52 22.65 33.63
CA PHE A 156 -23.11 21.41 32.93
C PHE A 156 -23.94 21.18 31.68
N LEU A 157 -25.23 21.45 31.67
CA LEU A 157 -26.07 21.40 30.47
C LEU A 157 -25.60 22.38 29.38
N GLY A 158 -25.18 23.58 29.75
CA GLY A 158 -24.60 24.55 28.81
C GLY A 158 -23.29 24.03 28.19
N ILE A 159 -22.42 23.42 28.99
CA ILE A 159 -21.16 22.82 28.47
C ILE A 159 -21.47 21.64 27.54
N MET A 160 -22.39 20.76 27.95
CA MET A 160 -22.81 19.60 27.11
C MET A 160 -23.39 20.05 25.79
N GLN A 161 -24.22 21.09 25.77
CA GLN A 161 -24.79 21.67 24.55
C GLN A 161 -23.67 22.20 23.61
N SER A 162 -22.69 22.90 24.17
CA SER A 162 -21.54 23.42 23.40
C SER A 162 -20.70 22.31 22.78
N GLU A 163 -20.42 21.25 23.56
CA GLU A 163 -19.66 20.09 23.06
C GLU A 163 -20.43 19.31 21.99
N ALA A 164 -21.72 19.10 22.16
CA ALA A 164 -22.57 18.46 21.16
C ALA A 164 -22.62 19.25 19.84
N GLN A 165 -22.72 20.59 19.91
CA GLN A 165 -22.66 21.46 18.73
C GLN A 165 -21.29 21.44 18.05
N ARG A 166 -20.22 21.34 18.84
CA ARG A 166 -18.86 21.18 18.30
C ARG A 166 -18.72 19.85 17.53
N MET A 167 -19.22 18.76 18.11
CA MET A 167 -19.21 17.44 17.44
C MET A 167 -20.03 17.46 16.14
N ALA A 168 -21.20 18.08 16.15
CA ALA A 168 -22.03 18.21 14.94
C ALA A 168 -21.27 18.94 13.81
N ARG A 169 -20.63 20.06 14.10
CA ARG A 169 -19.81 20.79 13.12
C ARG A 169 -18.66 19.94 12.60
N LEU A 170 -17.96 19.22 13.46
CA LEU A 170 -16.89 18.32 13.06
C LEU A 170 -17.39 17.25 12.08
N ILE A 171 -18.56 16.67 12.32
CA ILE A 171 -19.17 15.69 11.43
C ILE A 171 -19.53 16.32 10.09
N ASP A 172 -20.09 17.51 10.08
CA ASP A 172 -20.45 18.24 8.84
C ASP A 172 -19.19 18.56 8.01
N ASP A 173 -18.11 18.99 8.65
CA ASP A 173 -16.82 19.25 8.00
C ASP A 173 -16.25 17.95 7.36
N LEU A 174 -16.32 16.83 8.06
CA LEU A 174 -15.89 15.52 7.57
C LEU A 174 -16.70 15.04 6.36
N LEU A 175 -18.02 15.23 6.41
CA LEU A 175 -18.90 14.86 5.30
C LEU A 175 -18.65 15.76 4.05
N SER A 176 -18.25 17.00 4.25
CA SER A 176 -17.92 17.92 3.17
C SER A 176 -16.62 17.55 2.45
N LEU A 177 -15.66 16.99 3.15
CA LEU A 177 -14.38 16.49 2.59
C LEU A 177 -14.53 15.15 1.84
N SER A 178 -15.63 14.43 2.07
CA SER A 178 -15.92 13.13 1.43
C SER A 178 -16.68 13.27 0.09
N ARG A 179 -16.99 14.49 -0.37
CA ARG A 179 -17.66 14.78 -1.65
C ARG A 179 -16.67 15.29 -2.68
#